data_730fa2eee003e67f7a67597567c14d53
#
_entry.id   730fa2eee003e67f7a67597567c14d53
#
_cell.length_a   1.000
_cell.length_b   1.000
_cell.length_c   1.000
_cell.angle_alpha   90.00
_cell.angle_beta   90.00
_cell.angle_gamma   90.00
#
_symmetry.space_group_name_H-M   'P 1'
#
loop_
_entity.id
_entity.type
_entity.pdbx_description
1 polymer ?
#
loop_
_entity_poly.entity_id
_entity_poly.type
_entity_poly.pdbx_seq_one_letter_code
_entity_poly.pdbx_strand_id
1 'polypeptide(L)'
;MRHIPAYLAALVMISGSAAAASGGAANAAALTGLIATYSSAQNWGSGFEGDYSITNDTNATVSSWSLTFDLPTNETVTSAWNGTLTASGTHYTITSPTWASPLAPGASAAAVGFDVNTSGAVTAPANCLINNAPCQGTPADTTPPSTPTGLKVSGTGPGSISLAWTASTDNVGVTGYRVYEGTTVAATSTGPAVAVSGLLAGSSHTFTVTAFDAAGNESGHSGAVTAAAGSGTAPGIAAPYVDLGAWPTPSLPQLATATGLKDFSLGFIINGSTACTASWFGAYDPATGWDKADFDAIRAAGGDIQPSFGGENGTELAQSCTDVPSLTAQYQKVVDAYGLDRIDFDIEGAAVADHASVDRRSAAIAAVQAAQAAKGRDLKVTLTLPVLPTGLTADGLYVLQSAHSHGVKVAAVNGMAMDFGDSTAPNPSGKMGAYAIQSAQSVRAQIASVWTGLSTAQTWAMVGVTPMIGQNDESDEVFGLSDAQQLITFADQNHLAELAFWAVTRDQACANGGGLSTCTEISQSPYQFSTMFAGFTG
;
A
#
# COMPACT_ATOMS: atom_id res chain seq x y z
N MET A 1 29.53 57.36 10.14
CA MET A 1 29.44 58.10 11.44
C MET A 1 28.46 57.35 12.33
N ARG A 2 28.90 57.10 13.54
CA ARG A 2 28.27 56.49 14.75
C ARG A 2 28.30 54.98 14.82
N HIS A 3 29.32 54.55 15.59
CA HIS A 3 29.54 53.23 16.20
C HIS A 3 28.48 52.93 17.27
N ILE A 4 28.08 51.65 17.39
CA ILE A 4 27.48 51.07 18.56
C ILE A 4 28.29 49.83 18.95
N PRO A 5 28.76 49.65 20.20
CA PRO A 5 29.65 48.59 20.59
C PRO A 5 28.90 47.32 20.99
N ALA A 6 29.54 46.16 20.70
CA ALA A 6 29.12 44.86 21.17
C ALA A 6 29.52 44.64 22.64
N TYR A 7 28.61 44.17 23.45
CA TYR A 7 28.92 43.64 24.80
C TYR A 7 29.13 42.14 24.76
N LEU A 8 30.37 41.74 25.08
CA LEU A 8 30.74 40.35 25.40
C LEU A 8 30.37 40.09 26.87
N ALA A 9 29.53 39.09 27.13
CA ALA A 9 29.31 38.56 28.48
C ALA A 9 30.17 37.29 28.64
N ALA A 10 31.12 37.35 29.55
CA ALA A 10 31.95 36.22 29.93
C ALA A 10 31.20 35.37 30.95
N LEU A 11 31.07 34.08 30.68
CA LEU A 11 30.52 33.09 31.63
C LEU A 11 31.68 32.44 32.42
N VAL A 12 31.69 32.70 33.73
CA VAL A 12 32.65 32.06 34.67
C VAL A 12 32.11 30.67 35.02
N MET A 13 32.90 29.64 34.71
CA MET A 13 32.65 28.29 35.21
C MET A 13 33.26 28.12 36.63
N ILE A 14 32.41 27.83 37.59
CA ILE A 14 32.82 27.37 38.91
C ILE A 14 32.68 25.84 38.96
N SER A 15 33.78 25.16 39.02
CA SER A 15 33.84 23.72 39.22
C SER A 15 33.65 23.42 40.73
N GLY A 16 32.48 22.87 41.09
CA GLY A 16 32.20 22.31 42.39
C GLY A 16 32.02 20.82 42.31
N SER A 17 32.97 20.04 42.80
CA SER A 17 32.86 18.58 42.94
C SER A 17 31.96 18.28 44.14
N ALA A 18 30.75 17.77 43.87
CA ALA A 18 29.90 17.14 44.88
C ALA A 18 29.79 15.64 44.59
N ALA A 19 30.19 14.82 45.55
CA ALA A 19 30.04 13.37 45.49
C ALA A 19 28.55 13.01 45.48
N ALA A 20 28.11 12.35 44.44
CA ALA A 20 26.75 11.84 44.32
C ALA A 20 26.62 10.52 45.08
N ALA A 21 25.79 10.53 46.11
CA ALA A 21 25.26 9.30 46.71
C ALA A 21 24.29 8.67 45.66
N SER A 22 24.56 7.41 45.29
CA SER A 22 23.70 6.62 44.43
C SER A 22 22.47 6.15 45.20
N GLY A 23 21.44 7.01 45.23
CA GLY A 23 20.09 6.61 45.56
C GLY A 23 19.37 6.35 44.23
N GLY A 24 19.02 5.10 43.93
CA GLY A 24 18.24 4.75 42.76
C GLY A 24 16.89 5.45 42.81
N ALA A 25 16.71 6.47 41.97
CA ALA A 25 15.40 7.00 41.68
C ALA A 25 14.68 5.92 40.84
N ALA A 26 13.64 5.31 41.40
CA ALA A 26 12.69 4.58 40.62
C ALA A 26 12.13 5.57 39.57
N ASN A 27 12.36 5.30 38.28
CA ASN A 27 11.72 6.03 37.21
C ASN A 27 10.22 5.88 37.40
N ALA A 28 9.53 6.96 37.81
CA ALA A 28 8.08 7.00 37.75
C ALA A 28 7.68 6.78 36.28
N ALA A 29 6.88 5.76 36.02
CA ALA A 29 6.34 5.51 34.69
C ALA A 29 5.65 6.79 34.19
N ALA A 30 5.88 7.15 32.93
CA ALA A 30 5.19 8.26 32.31
C ALA A 30 3.67 7.99 32.35
N LEU A 31 2.87 8.98 32.70
CA LEU A 31 1.42 8.89 32.70
C LEU A 31 0.90 9.15 31.29
N THR A 32 -0.18 8.47 30.88
CA THR A 32 -0.84 8.69 29.59
C THR A 32 -2.33 8.98 29.80
N GLY A 33 -2.94 9.64 28.84
CA GLY A 33 -4.35 9.97 28.87
C GLY A 33 -4.61 11.46 28.98
N LEU A 34 -5.87 11.84 29.31
CA LEU A 34 -6.14 13.18 29.77
C LEU A 34 -5.72 13.29 31.23
N ILE A 35 -5.00 14.35 31.56
CA ILE A 35 -4.56 14.65 32.92
C ILE A 35 -5.31 15.90 33.39
N ALA A 36 -5.93 15.83 34.55
CA ALA A 36 -6.56 16.99 35.20
C ALA A 36 -5.89 17.25 36.55
N THR A 37 -5.17 18.35 36.64
CA THR A 37 -4.44 18.74 37.86
C THR A 37 -5.19 19.83 38.61
N TYR A 38 -5.54 19.55 39.85
CA TYR A 38 -6.20 20.50 40.74
C TYR A 38 -5.21 21.49 41.37
N SER A 39 -5.62 22.73 41.46
CA SER A 39 -4.98 23.76 42.26
C SER A 39 -6.05 24.64 42.95
N SER A 40 -5.75 25.14 44.17
CA SER A 40 -6.59 26.13 44.83
C SER A 40 -6.02 27.50 44.53
N ALA A 41 -6.80 28.35 43.88
CA ALA A 41 -6.36 29.68 43.44
C ALA A 41 -6.49 30.75 44.57
N GLN A 42 -7.64 30.76 45.27
CA GLN A 42 -7.92 31.74 46.34
C GLN A 42 -8.76 31.08 47.45
N ASN A 43 -8.63 31.63 48.68
CA ASN A 43 -9.46 31.24 49.81
C ASN A 43 -9.83 32.50 50.59
N TRP A 44 -11.12 32.78 50.74
CA TRP A 44 -11.66 33.97 51.39
C TRP A 44 -12.38 33.65 52.71
N GLY A 45 -12.18 32.43 53.26
CA GLY A 45 -12.69 32.03 54.57
C GLY A 45 -14.10 31.46 54.56
N SER A 46 -15.04 32.02 53.83
CA SER A 46 -16.40 31.45 53.62
C SER A 46 -16.52 30.70 52.30
N GLY A 47 -15.43 30.56 51.56
CA GLY A 47 -15.34 29.85 50.29
C GLY A 47 -13.95 29.91 49.70
N PHE A 48 -13.80 29.24 48.55
CA PHE A 48 -12.55 29.19 47.80
C PHE A 48 -12.78 29.09 46.31
N GLU A 49 -11.77 29.42 45.53
CA GLU A 49 -11.67 29.17 44.11
C GLU A 49 -10.78 27.94 43.88
N GLY A 50 -11.29 26.99 43.13
CA GLY A 50 -10.57 25.82 42.69
C GLY A 50 -10.43 25.80 41.16
N ASP A 51 -9.26 25.40 40.68
CA ASP A 51 -8.96 25.27 39.26
C ASP A 51 -8.51 23.86 38.89
N TYR A 52 -8.93 23.38 37.73
CA TYR A 52 -8.34 22.24 37.07
C TYR A 52 -7.64 22.65 35.76
N SER A 53 -6.39 22.29 35.62
CA SER A 53 -5.68 22.32 34.34
C SER A 53 -5.84 20.96 33.67
N ILE A 54 -6.42 20.95 32.47
CA ILE A 54 -6.65 19.69 31.71
C ILE A 54 -5.66 19.65 30.55
N THR A 55 -4.80 18.63 30.52
CA THR A 55 -3.77 18.41 29.49
C THR A 55 -4.04 17.11 28.75
N ASN A 56 -3.92 17.13 27.41
CA ASN A 56 -4.01 15.95 26.58
C ASN A 56 -2.62 15.32 26.42
N ASP A 57 -2.34 14.29 27.20
CA ASP A 57 -1.10 13.50 27.13
C ASP A 57 -1.28 12.20 26.31
N THR A 58 -2.31 12.17 25.44
CA THR A 58 -2.51 11.11 24.46
C THR A 58 -1.81 11.45 23.14
N ASN A 59 -1.69 10.46 22.24
CA ASN A 59 -1.17 10.66 20.89
C ASN A 59 -2.23 11.08 19.86
N ALA A 60 -3.48 11.30 20.29
CA ALA A 60 -4.61 11.67 19.43
C ALA A 60 -5.28 12.97 19.88
N THR A 61 -5.92 13.68 18.94
CA THR A 61 -6.70 14.88 19.26
C THR A 61 -7.97 14.50 20.02
N VAL A 62 -8.24 15.19 21.14
CA VAL A 62 -9.45 15.01 21.97
C VAL A 62 -10.41 16.14 21.70
N SER A 63 -11.61 15.83 21.20
CA SER A 63 -12.62 16.81 20.80
C SER A 63 -13.48 17.32 21.96
N SER A 64 -13.59 16.54 23.03
CA SER A 64 -14.37 16.91 24.23
C SER A 64 -13.86 16.16 25.45
N TRP A 65 -14.11 16.72 26.62
CA TRP A 65 -13.78 16.09 27.89
C TRP A 65 -14.90 16.29 28.91
N SER A 66 -14.97 15.37 29.90
CA SER A 66 -15.87 15.41 31.05
C SER A 66 -15.06 15.17 32.31
N LEU A 67 -15.00 16.15 33.18
CA LEU A 67 -14.34 16.11 34.48
C LEU A 67 -15.38 15.88 35.56
N THR A 68 -15.18 14.89 36.45
CA THR A 68 -16.03 14.67 37.61
C THR A 68 -15.21 14.68 38.90
N PHE A 69 -15.79 15.16 39.97
CA PHE A 69 -15.19 15.17 41.32
C PHE A 69 -16.25 15.28 42.42
N ASP A 70 -15.87 14.94 43.62
CA ASP A 70 -16.72 15.02 44.80
C ASP A 70 -16.18 16.10 45.77
N LEU A 71 -17.11 16.81 46.39
CA LEU A 71 -16.84 17.72 47.52
C LEU A 71 -17.60 17.19 48.78
N PRO A 72 -17.10 17.55 49.99
CA PRO A 72 -17.82 17.20 51.21
C PRO A 72 -19.16 17.97 51.34
N THR A 73 -20.06 17.49 52.17
CA THR A 73 -21.44 18.04 52.33
C THR A 73 -21.50 19.48 52.80
N ASN A 74 -20.42 20.01 53.39
CA ASN A 74 -20.30 21.41 53.85
C ASN A 74 -19.76 22.35 52.80
N GLU A 75 -19.49 21.84 51.59
CA GLU A 75 -18.97 22.59 50.44
C GLU A 75 -19.93 22.49 49.26
N THR A 76 -20.17 23.63 48.58
CA THR A 76 -21.10 23.68 47.45
C THR A 76 -20.51 24.55 46.35
N VAL A 77 -20.39 24.05 45.15
CA VAL A 77 -19.98 24.82 43.96
C VAL A 77 -21.10 25.80 43.61
N THR A 78 -20.76 27.08 43.50
CA THR A 78 -21.70 28.16 43.21
C THR A 78 -21.59 28.69 41.78
N SER A 79 -20.42 28.59 41.18
CA SER A 79 -20.17 28.98 39.79
C SER A 79 -19.04 28.13 39.20
N ALA A 80 -19.00 28.04 37.88
CA ALA A 80 -17.87 27.47 37.14
C ALA A 80 -17.68 28.24 35.83
N TRP A 81 -16.45 28.24 35.32
CA TRP A 81 -16.09 28.86 34.03
C TRP A 81 -15.19 27.92 33.22
N ASN A 82 -15.13 28.21 31.92
CA ASN A 82 -14.45 27.38 30.93
C ASN A 82 -14.96 25.92 30.85
N GLY A 83 -16.20 25.69 31.32
CA GLY A 83 -16.90 24.42 31.26
C GLY A 83 -18.38 24.57 31.63
N THR A 84 -19.17 23.56 31.37
CA THR A 84 -20.58 23.50 31.75
C THR A 84 -20.73 22.63 32.99
N LEU A 85 -21.18 23.24 34.11
CA LEU A 85 -21.35 22.56 35.40
C LEU A 85 -22.72 21.88 35.51
N THR A 86 -22.70 20.67 36.00
CA THR A 86 -23.88 19.98 36.55
C THR A 86 -23.55 19.35 37.91
N ALA A 87 -24.53 19.25 38.82
CA ALA A 87 -24.34 18.69 40.14
C ALA A 87 -25.43 17.69 40.51
N SER A 88 -25.06 16.66 41.28
CA SER A 88 -25.94 15.70 41.88
C SER A 88 -25.50 15.43 43.32
N GLY A 89 -26.08 16.18 44.28
CA GLY A 89 -25.61 16.16 45.66
C GLY A 89 -24.21 16.72 45.81
N THR A 90 -23.28 15.93 46.31
CA THR A 90 -21.85 16.27 46.46
C THR A 90 -21.01 15.93 45.25
N HIS A 91 -21.61 15.33 44.23
CA HIS A 91 -20.92 14.94 42.99
C HIS A 91 -21.09 16.04 41.92
N TYR A 92 -20.01 16.50 41.37
CA TYR A 92 -19.96 17.56 40.35
C TYR A 92 -19.39 17.06 39.05
N THR A 93 -19.99 17.50 37.94
CA THR A 93 -19.49 17.22 36.58
C THR A 93 -19.31 18.53 35.84
N ILE A 94 -18.13 18.75 35.26
CA ILE A 94 -17.85 19.87 34.36
C ILE A 94 -17.46 19.30 33.00
N THR A 95 -18.19 19.69 31.96
CA THR A 95 -17.93 19.24 30.58
C THR A 95 -17.30 20.36 29.76
N SER A 96 -16.50 20.00 28.76
CA SER A 96 -15.90 20.96 27.82
C SER A 96 -17.00 21.81 27.15
N PRO A 97 -16.83 23.14 27.03
CA PRO A 97 -17.80 23.96 26.33
C PRO A 97 -17.81 23.67 24.83
N THR A 98 -18.97 23.84 24.19
CA THR A 98 -19.15 23.55 22.76
C THR A 98 -18.32 24.44 21.82
N TRP A 99 -17.85 25.58 22.32
CA TRP A 99 -16.99 26.51 21.58
C TRP A 99 -15.49 26.22 21.76
N ALA A 100 -15.12 25.33 22.68
CA ALA A 100 -13.71 25.01 22.91
C ALA A 100 -13.10 24.29 21.69
N SER A 101 -11.87 24.67 21.35
CA SER A 101 -11.10 23.98 20.33
C SER A 101 -10.71 22.59 20.81
N PRO A 102 -10.66 21.58 19.91
CA PRO A 102 -10.12 20.27 20.24
C PRO A 102 -8.68 20.37 20.79
N LEU A 103 -8.36 19.55 21.78
CA LEU A 103 -7.03 19.48 22.37
C LEU A 103 -6.14 18.56 21.52
N ALA A 104 -5.17 19.12 20.83
CA ALA A 104 -4.12 18.35 20.15
C ALA A 104 -3.24 17.61 21.19
N PRO A 105 -2.48 16.59 20.79
CA PRO A 105 -1.48 15.97 21.66
C PRO A 105 -0.56 16.99 22.32
N GLY A 106 -0.37 16.91 23.62
CA GLY A 106 0.42 17.85 24.44
C GLY A 106 -0.26 19.20 24.72
N ALA A 107 -1.45 19.48 24.19
CA ALA A 107 -2.15 20.73 24.43
C ALA A 107 -2.93 20.72 25.75
N SER A 108 -3.09 21.90 26.35
CA SER A 108 -3.90 22.09 27.55
C SER A 108 -5.11 22.97 27.28
N ALA A 109 -6.24 22.67 27.93
CA ALA A 109 -7.40 23.55 27.95
C ALA A 109 -7.09 24.80 28.81
N ALA A 110 -7.85 25.89 28.59
CA ALA A 110 -7.89 26.97 29.56
C ALA A 110 -8.32 26.43 30.94
N ALA A 111 -7.75 26.97 32.01
CA ALA A 111 -8.06 26.52 33.37
C ALA A 111 -9.57 26.49 33.61
N VAL A 112 -10.06 25.33 34.04
CA VAL A 112 -11.47 25.12 34.38
C VAL A 112 -11.66 25.48 35.84
N GLY A 113 -12.17 26.65 36.12
CA GLY A 113 -12.31 27.14 37.47
C GLY A 113 -13.73 27.00 38.01
N PHE A 114 -13.84 27.02 39.34
CA PHE A 114 -15.11 26.98 40.04
C PHE A 114 -14.99 27.62 41.44
N ASP A 115 -16.05 28.37 41.82
CA ASP A 115 -16.17 28.91 43.15
C ASP A 115 -16.96 27.97 44.06
N VAL A 116 -16.49 27.81 45.29
CA VAL A 116 -17.09 26.97 46.31
C VAL A 116 -17.43 27.82 47.56
N ASN A 117 -18.66 27.73 48.04
CA ASN A 117 -19.01 28.16 49.39
C ASN A 117 -18.75 27.01 50.37
N THR A 118 -18.13 27.35 51.51
CA THR A 118 -17.90 26.39 52.59
C THR A 118 -18.40 26.95 53.95
N SER A 119 -18.92 26.08 54.77
CA SER A 119 -19.26 26.38 56.18
C SER A 119 -18.25 25.79 57.18
N GLY A 120 -17.08 25.36 56.72
CA GLY A 120 -16.04 24.70 57.50
C GLY A 120 -14.65 24.83 56.91
N ALA A 121 -13.78 23.91 57.24
CA ALA A 121 -12.46 23.83 56.64
C ALA A 121 -12.56 23.52 55.15
N VAL A 122 -11.73 24.17 54.33
CA VAL A 122 -11.61 23.90 52.87
C VAL A 122 -10.94 22.54 52.66
N THR A 123 -11.58 21.73 51.83
CA THR A 123 -11.08 20.41 51.48
C THR A 123 -10.86 20.33 49.95
N ALA A 124 -9.76 19.75 49.53
CA ALA A 124 -9.54 19.52 48.10
C ALA A 124 -10.57 18.50 47.54
N PRO A 125 -11.00 18.68 46.28
CA PRO A 125 -11.88 17.72 45.62
C PRO A 125 -11.31 16.28 45.66
N ALA A 126 -12.21 15.31 45.85
CA ALA A 126 -11.87 13.88 45.89
C ALA A 126 -12.47 13.15 44.67
N ASN A 127 -12.09 11.90 44.45
CA ASN A 127 -12.63 10.99 43.42
C ASN A 127 -12.63 11.59 42.02
N CYS A 128 -11.57 12.36 41.69
CA CYS A 128 -11.46 13.05 40.42
C CYS A 128 -11.30 12.04 39.27
N LEU A 129 -12.22 12.14 38.27
CA LEU A 129 -12.12 11.41 37.01
C LEU A 129 -12.22 12.38 35.82
N ILE A 130 -11.45 12.12 34.77
CA ILE A 130 -11.52 12.78 33.48
C ILE A 130 -11.81 11.74 32.39
N ASN A 131 -12.93 11.89 31.68
CA ASN A 131 -13.46 10.88 30.74
C ASN A 131 -13.52 9.46 31.36
N ASN A 132 -13.96 9.37 32.61
CA ASN A 132 -14.04 8.15 33.44
C ASN A 132 -12.69 7.49 33.78
N ALA A 133 -11.55 8.15 33.51
CA ALA A 133 -10.22 7.72 33.95
C ALA A 133 -9.74 8.60 35.14
N PRO A 134 -8.86 8.11 36.03
CA PRO A 134 -8.30 8.91 37.11
C PRO A 134 -7.66 10.21 36.57
N CYS A 135 -7.89 11.35 37.24
CA CYS A 135 -7.37 12.65 36.83
C CYS A 135 -5.83 12.73 36.71
N GLN A 136 -5.13 11.85 37.40
CA GLN A 136 -3.66 11.78 37.34
C GLN A 136 -3.16 10.94 36.15
N GLY A 137 -4.08 10.51 35.25
CA GLY A 137 -3.75 9.61 34.16
C GLY A 137 -3.53 8.15 34.63
N THR A 138 -3.27 7.29 33.67
CA THR A 138 -2.84 5.90 33.93
C THR A 138 -1.34 5.77 33.66
N PRO A 139 -0.59 4.94 34.39
CA PRO A 139 0.79 4.65 34.02
C PRO A 139 0.84 4.16 32.57
N ALA A 140 1.81 4.67 31.79
CA ALA A 140 2.04 4.16 30.45
C ALA A 140 2.37 2.67 30.54
N ASP A 141 1.77 1.90 29.65
CA ASP A 141 2.15 0.50 29.51
C ASP A 141 3.56 0.40 28.93
N THR A 142 4.45 -0.25 29.64
CA THR A 142 5.83 -0.48 29.23
C THR A 142 6.18 -1.98 29.19
N THR A 143 5.17 -2.83 29.35
CA THR A 143 5.33 -4.28 29.39
C THR A 143 5.09 -4.84 27.99
N PRO A 144 6.12 -5.40 27.32
CA PRO A 144 5.89 -6.05 26.04
C PRO A 144 5.01 -7.30 26.17
N PRO A 145 4.23 -7.63 25.13
CA PRO A 145 3.55 -8.91 25.06
C PRO A 145 4.50 -10.10 25.22
N SER A 146 3.98 -11.24 25.65
CA SER A 146 4.75 -12.48 25.68
C SER A 146 5.18 -12.86 24.26
N THR A 147 6.40 -13.42 24.12
CA THR A 147 6.92 -13.91 22.85
C THR A 147 5.98 -14.97 22.27
N PRO A 148 5.58 -14.88 20.97
CA PRO A 148 4.81 -15.93 20.32
C PRO A 148 5.54 -17.26 20.36
N THR A 149 4.83 -18.34 20.62
CA THR A 149 5.41 -19.70 20.71
C THR A 149 4.72 -20.65 19.74
N GLY A 150 5.35 -21.80 19.46
CA GLY A 150 4.76 -22.82 18.60
C GLY A 150 4.60 -22.39 17.14
N LEU A 151 5.42 -21.43 16.66
CA LEU A 151 5.42 -21.05 15.25
C LEU A 151 5.64 -22.26 14.37
N LYS A 152 4.74 -22.46 13.43
CA LYS A 152 4.75 -23.59 12.48
C LYS A 152 4.20 -23.18 11.12
N VAL A 153 4.58 -23.91 10.12
CA VAL A 153 3.93 -23.87 8.80
C VAL A 153 2.59 -24.61 8.90
N SER A 154 1.51 -23.94 8.53
CA SER A 154 0.15 -24.51 8.49
C SER A 154 -0.28 -24.92 7.08
N GLY A 155 0.41 -24.42 6.05
CA GLY A 155 0.20 -24.76 4.65
C GLY A 155 1.22 -24.07 3.75
N THR A 156 1.34 -24.55 2.52
CA THR A 156 2.12 -23.92 1.46
C THR A 156 1.29 -23.89 0.18
N GLY A 157 1.31 -22.77 -0.52
CA GLY A 157 0.70 -22.62 -1.84
C GLY A 157 1.71 -22.05 -2.84
N PRO A 158 1.37 -21.99 -4.13
CA PRO A 158 2.21 -21.38 -5.13
C PRO A 158 2.62 -19.95 -4.67
N GLY A 159 3.93 -19.74 -4.46
CA GLY A 159 4.46 -18.46 -3.99
C GLY A 159 3.95 -18.00 -2.62
N SER A 160 3.46 -18.91 -1.77
CA SER A 160 2.99 -18.55 -0.43
C SER A 160 3.32 -19.59 0.64
N ILE A 161 3.47 -19.12 1.88
CA ILE A 161 3.65 -19.96 3.08
C ILE A 161 2.67 -19.44 4.14
N SER A 162 1.75 -20.31 4.57
CA SER A 162 0.85 -20.04 5.68
C SER A 162 1.50 -20.41 7.00
N LEU A 163 1.50 -19.49 7.93
CA LEU A 163 2.09 -19.62 9.26
C LEU A 163 1.01 -19.58 10.33
N ALA A 164 1.20 -20.30 11.41
CA ALA A 164 0.36 -20.24 12.61
C ALA A 164 1.23 -20.39 13.87
N TRP A 165 0.80 -19.78 14.96
CA TRP A 165 1.50 -19.79 16.24
C TRP A 165 0.52 -19.78 17.39
N THR A 166 1.02 -19.93 18.62
CA THR A 166 0.21 -19.75 19.83
C THR A 166 0.09 -18.26 20.13
N ALA A 167 -1.12 -17.81 20.38
CA ALA A 167 -1.39 -16.40 20.69
C ALA A 167 -0.58 -15.94 21.91
N SER A 168 -0.02 -14.75 21.82
CA SER A 168 0.63 -14.07 22.94
C SER A 168 -0.39 -13.52 23.94
N THR A 169 0.06 -13.28 25.17
CA THR A 169 -0.69 -12.60 26.22
C THR A 169 0.02 -11.33 26.63
N ASP A 170 -0.73 -10.36 27.12
CA ASP A 170 -0.23 -9.09 27.58
C ASP A 170 -1.08 -8.57 28.75
N ASN A 171 -0.55 -7.64 29.56
CA ASN A 171 -1.26 -7.06 30.72
C ASN A 171 -2.39 -6.10 30.33
N VAL A 172 -2.32 -5.46 29.15
CA VAL A 172 -3.35 -4.58 28.58
C VAL A 172 -4.04 -5.24 27.39
N GLY A 173 -3.24 -5.81 26.47
CA GLY A 173 -3.76 -6.56 25.34
C GLY A 173 -2.83 -6.54 24.13
N VAL A 174 -2.80 -7.65 23.39
CA VAL A 174 -2.07 -7.79 22.13
C VAL A 174 -2.86 -7.14 21.01
N THR A 175 -2.25 -6.19 20.30
CA THR A 175 -2.86 -5.51 19.15
C THR A 175 -2.61 -6.26 17.85
N GLY A 176 -1.46 -6.93 17.71
CA GLY A 176 -1.13 -7.67 16.50
C GLY A 176 0.22 -8.35 16.54
N TYR A 177 0.60 -8.88 15.38
CA TYR A 177 1.82 -9.64 15.16
C TYR A 177 2.56 -9.14 13.92
N ARG A 178 3.90 -9.22 13.93
CA ARG A 178 4.76 -9.02 12.76
C ARG A 178 5.51 -10.30 12.46
N VAL A 179 5.45 -10.73 11.21
CA VAL A 179 6.26 -11.84 10.70
C VAL A 179 7.49 -11.25 10.04
N TYR A 180 8.65 -11.75 10.41
CA TYR A 180 9.92 -11.29 9.87
C TYR A 180 10.61 -12.38 9.04
N GLU A 181 11.21 -11.95 7.94
CA GLU A 181 12.24 -12.69 7.23
C GLU A 181 13.56 -11.93 7.39
N GLY A 182 14.48 -12.50 8.16
CA GLY A 182 15.67 -11.77 8.63
C GLY A 182 15.28 -10.56 9.48
N THR A 183 15.57 -9.34 9.00
CA THR A 183 15.21 -8.07 9.64
C THR A 183 14.02 -7.38 8.97
N THR A 184 13.49 -7.93 7.87
CA THR A 184 12.40 -7.33 7.10
C THR A 184 11.06 -7.87 7.56
N VAL A 185 10.06 -7.00 7.73
CA VAL A 185 8.68 -7.41 7.99
C VAL A 185 8.09 -7.96 6.69
N ALA A 186 7.82 -9.27 6.68
CA ALA A 186 7.24 -9.98 5.55
C ALA A 186 5.70 -9.96 5.55
N ALA A 187 5.08 -9.91 6.73
CA ALA A 187 3.63 -9.81 6.88
C ALA A 187 3.25 -9.28 8.28
N THR A 188 2.01 -8.79 8.40
CA THR A 188 1.38 -8.41 9.68
C THR A 188 0.05 -9.11 9.84
N SER A 189 -0.40 -9.32 11.09
CA SER A 189 -1.69 -9.96 11.39
C SER A 189 -2.26 -9.46 12.71
N THR A 190 -3.57 -9.40 12.82
CA THR A 190 -4.27 -9.16 14.11
C THR A 190 -4.54 -10.45 14.88
N GLY A 191 -4.32 -11.62 14.28
CA GLY A 191 -4.52 -12.93 14.88
C GLY A 191 -3.29 -13.83 14.82
N PRO A 192 -3.33 -15.01 15.43
CA PRO A 192 -2.18 -15.92 15.55
C PRO A 192 -1.93 -16.76 14.29
N ALA A 193 -2.24 -16.24 13.12
CA ALA A 193 -1.97 -16.87 11.83
C ALA A 193 -1.91 -15.83 10.70
N VAL A 194 -1.14 -16.11 9.65
CA VAL A 194 -1.07 -15.29 8.44
C VAL A 194 -0.51 -16.11 7.27
N ALA A 195 -0.91 -15.78 6.06
CA ALA A 195 -0.22 -16.23 4.85
C ALA A 195 0.79 -15.17 4.41
N VAL A 196 2.06 -15.55 4.30
CA VAL A 196 3.09 -14.76 3.61
C VAL A 196 3.04 -15.13 2.15
N SER A 197 2.68 -14.18 1.29
CA SER A 197 2.55 -14.36 -0.16
C SER A 197 3.58 -13.51 -0.92
N GLY A 198 3.59 -13.60 -2.25
CA GLY A 198 4.60 -12.93 -3.08
C GLY A 198 5.99 -13.55 -2.96
N LEU A 199 6.06 -14.76 -2.45
CA LEU A 199 7.29 -15.54 -2.40
C LEU A 199 7.53 -16.21 -3.75
N LEU A 200 8.79 -16.43 -4.07
CA LEU A 200 9.13 -17.18 -5.26
C LEU A 200 8.73 -18.65 -5.09
N ALA A 201 7.95 -19.19 -6.02
CA ALA A 201 7.51 -20.57 -5.94
C ALA A 201 8.70 -21.54 -5.78
N GLY A 202 8.65 -22.41 -4.78
CA GLY A 202 9.72 -23.36 -4.45
C GLY A 202 10.93 -22.76 -3.73
N SER A 203 11.00 -21.44 -3.51
CA SER A 203 12.09 -20.83 -2.73
C SER A 203 11.96 -21.13 -1.24
N SER A 204 13.09 -21.24 -0.55
CA SER A 204 13.14 -21.51 0.89
C SER A 204 13.23 -20.21 1.67
N HIS A 205 12.35 -20.05 2.65
CA HIS A 205 12.22 -18.86 3.50
C HIS A 205 12.27 -19.24 4.98
N THR A 206 12.85 -18.36 5.79
CA THR A 206 12.93 -18.55 7.25
C THR A 206 12.26 -17.40 7.96
N PHE A 207 11.24 -17.71 8.76
CA PHE A 207 10.41 -16.71 9.44
C PHE A 207 10.52 -16.79 10.96
N THR A 208 10.37 -15.63 11.59
CA THR A 208 10.12 -15.46 13.02
C THR A 208 8.92 -14.52 13.20
N VAL A 209 8.31 -14.53 14.39
CA VAL A 209 7.14 -13.69 14.69
C VAL A 209 7.35 -12.97 16.00
N THR A 210 6.93 -11.68 16.05
CA THR A 210 6.80 -10.90 17.28
C THR A 210 5.34 -10.54 17.52
N ALA A 211 4.97 -10.19 18.74
CA ALA A 211 3.69 -9.58 19.10
C ALA A 211 3.91 -8.13 19.53
N PHE A 212 2.94 -7.26 19.28
CA PHE A 212 2.96 -5.87 19.73
C PHE A 212 1.61 -5.45 20.32
N ASP A 213 1.66 -4.46 21.25
CA ASP A 213 0.51 -3.88 21.92
C ASP A 213 0.14 -2.49 21.37
N ALA A 214 -0.87 -1.86 21.99
CA ALA A 214 -1.33 -0.52 21.62
C ALA A 214 -0.36 0.59 22.07
N ALA A 215 0.49 0.35 23.06
CA ALA A 215 1.50 1.29 23.55
C ALA A 215 2.77 1.27 22.67
N GLY A 216 2.88 0.30 21.76
CA GLY A 216 4.03 0.14 20.87
C GLY A 216 5.13 -0.75 21.43
N ASN A 217 4.92 -1.41 22.58
CA ASN A 217 5.87 -2.39 23.07
C ASN A 217 5.81 -3.65 22.18
N GLU A 218 6.98 -4.20 21.85
CA GLU A 218 7.13 -5.37 20.99
C GLU A 218 7.88 -6.49 21.72
N SER A 219 7.39 -7.71 21.58
CA SER A 219 7.96 -8.90 22.18
C SER A 219 9.30 -9.29 21.54
N GLY A 220 10.00 -10.23 22.15
CA GLY A 220 11.09 -10.97 21.49
C GLY A 220 10.56 -11.79 20.30
N HIS A 221 11.47 -12.13 19.37
CA HIS A 221 11.17 -13.02 18.25
C HIS A 221 10.90 -14.45 18.72
N SER A 222 9.95 -15.12 18.09
CA SER A 222 9.70 -16.56 18.25
C SER A 222 10.90 -17.41 17.83
N GLY A 223 10.85 -18.70 18.10
CA GLY A 223 11.71 -19.67 17.40
C GLY A 223 11.46 -19.57 15.89
N ALA A 224 12.53 -19.73 15.09
CA ALA A 224 12.44 -19.68 13.64
C ALA A 224 11.81 -20.94 13.04
N VAL A 225 11.07 -20.77 11.93
CA VAL A 225 10.61 -21.87 11.08
C VAL A 225 11.11 -21.65 9.65
N THR A 226 11.60 -22.72 9.01
CA THR A 226 12.01 -22.69 7.61
C THR A 226 11.09 -23.57 6.78
N ALA A 227 10.61 -23.05 5.65
CA ALA A 227 9.81 -23.80 4.70
C ALA A 227 10.07 -23.31 3.28
N ALA A 228 9.82 -24.18 2.31
CA ALA A 228 9.73 -23.77 0.92
C ALA A 228 8.30 -23.31 0.59
N ALA A 229 8.17 -22.20 -0.12
CA ALA A 229 6.91 -21.86 -0.78
C ALA A 229 6.47 -23.00 -1.70
N GLY A 230 5.18 -23.22 -1.85
CA GLY A 230 4.69 -24.28 -2.73
C GLY A 230 5.30 -24.17 -4.14
N SER A 231 5.72 -25.28 -4.70
CA SER A 231 6.38 -25.36 -6.00
C SER A 231 5.41 -25.30 -7.19
N GLY A 232 4.10 -25.25 -6.94
CA GLY A 232 3.12 -25.00 -7.99
C GLY A 232 3.28 -23.54 -8.48
N THR A 233 3.30 -23.34 -9.77
CA THR A 233 3.09 -22.00 -10.34
C THR A 233 1.67 -21.54 -9.97
N ALA A 234 1.49 -20.27 -9.59
CA ALA A 234 0.15 -19.71 -9.60
C ALA A 234 -0.40 -19.86 -11.02
N PRO A 235 -1.69 -20.19 -11.20
CA PRO A 235 -2.27 -20.20 -12.53
C PRO A 235 -1.95 -18.87 -13.22
N GLY A 236 -1.51 -18.95 -14.48
CA GLY A 236 -1.37 -17.75 -15.30
C GLY A 236 -2.73 -17.10 -15.52
N ILE A 237 -2.73 -15.83 -15.85
CA ILE A 237 -3.96 -15.09 -16.14
C ILE A 237 -4.08 -14.74 -17.62
N ALA A 238 -5.30 -14.80 -18.15
CA ALA A 238 -5.64 -14.19 -19.42
C ALA A 238 -6.17 -12.78 -19.15
N ALA A 239 -5.32 -11.75 -19.34
CA ALA A 239 -5.64 -10.37 -19.04
C ALA A 239 -5.44 -9.44 -20.27
N PRO A 240 -6.18 -9.64 -21.37
CA PRO A 240 -6.06 -8.80 -22.55
C PRO A 240 -6.35 -7.32 -22.26
N TYR A 241 -5.71 -6.45 -23.04
CA TYR A 241 -5.87 -5.01 -22.91
C TYR A 241 -7.24 -4.52 -23.39
N VAL A 242 -7.80 -3.60 -22.62
CA VAL A 242 -8.96 -2.80 -22.99
C VAL A 242 -8.53 -1.33 -23.02
N ASP A 243 -8.62 -0.69 -24.18
CA ASP A 243 -8.44 0.76 -24.29
C ASP A 243 -9.67 1.46 -23.74
N LEU A 244 -9.59 1.94 -22.49
CA LEU A 244 -10.66 2.70 -21.84
C LEU A 244 -10.75 4.15 -22.35
N GLY A 245 -9.74 4.63 -23.08
CA GLY A 245 -9.75 5.92 -23.76
C GLY A 245 -10.60 5.93 -25.03
N ALA A 246 -11.01 4.77 -25.51
CA ALA A 246 -11.92 4.65 -26.66
C ALA A 246 -13.29 5.28 -26.37
N TRP A 247 -13.92 5.81 -27.43
CA TRP A 247 -15.27 6.39 -27.32
C TRP A 247 -16.29 5.65 -28.20
N PRO A 248 -17.46 5.19 -27.65
CA PRO A 248 -17.79 5.22 -26.21
C PRO A 248 -16.87 4.33 -25.38
N THR A 249 -16.64 4.69 -24.10
CA THR A 249 -15.84 3.87 -23.16
C THR A 249 -16.41 2.46 -23.08
N PRO A 250 -15.59 1.42 -23.28
CA PRO A 250 -16.06 0.03 -23.23
C PRO A 250 -16.55 -0.36 -21.84
N SER A 251 -17.65 -1.07 -21.73
CA SER A 251 -18.14 -1.62 -20.47
C SER A 251 -17.49 -2.97 -20.19
N LEU A 252 -16.66 -3.07 -19.15
CA LEU A 252 -15.97 -4.30 -18.76
C LEU A 252 -16.93 -5.46 -18.45
N PRO A 253 -18.06 -5.28 -17.72
CA PRO A 253 -19.03 -6.36 -17.50
C PRO A 253 -19.67 -6.90 -18.78
N GLN A 254 -19.90 -6.02 -19.79
CA GLN A 254 -20.41 -6.46 -21.08
C GLN A 254 -19.34 -7.27 -21.85
N LEU A 255 -18.10 -6.81 -21.84
CA LEU A 255 -16.97 -7.55 -22.43
C LEU A 255 -16.77 -8.92 -21.77
N ALA A 256 -16.74 -8.97 -20.44
CA ALA A 256 -16.62 -10.22 -19.69
C ALA A 256 -17.73 -11.23 -20.05
N THR A 257 -18.97 -10.74 -20.16
CA THR A 257 -20.12 -11.57 -20.57
C THR A 257 -19.99 -12.08 -22.00
N ALA A 258 -19.53 -11.23 -22.92
CA ALA A 258 -19.43 -11.57 -24.35
C ALA A 258 -18.24 -12.51 -24.66
N THR A 259 -17.17 -12.43 -23.89
CA THR A 259 -15.89 -13.08 -24.18
C THR A 259 -15.58 -14.29 -23.29
N GLY A 260 -16.13 -14.31 -22.07
CA GLY A 260 -15.76 -15.25 -21.02
C GLY A 260 -14.47 -14.91 -20.30
N LEU A 261 -13.81 -13.77 -20.65
CA LEU A 261 -12.64 -13.26 -19.93
C LEU A 261 -13.04 -12.85 -18.52
N LYS A 262 -12.11 -13.02 -17.58
CA LYS A 262 -12.30 -12.64 -16.16
C LYS A 262 -11.40 -11.48 -15.75
N ASP A 263 -10.20 -11.43 -16.32
CA ASP A 263 -9.18 -10.45 -15.97
C ASP A 263 -8.91 -9.54 -17.17
N PHE A 264 -8.58 -8.28 -16.91
CA PHE A 264 -8.35 -7.27 -17.93
C PHE A 264 -7.19 -6.35 -17.57
N SER A 265 -6.30 -6.08 -18.52
CA SER A 265 -5.34 -4.97 -18.47
C SER A 265 -6.00 -3.72 -19.00
N LEU A 266 -5.92 -2.60 -18.25
CA LEU A 266 -6.70 -1.40 -18.55
C LEU A 266 -5.78 -0.25 -18.98
N GLY A 267 -5.84 0.13 -20.24
CA GLY A 267 -5.05 1.23 -20.81
C GLY A 267 -5.76 2.58 -20.68
N PHE A 268 -5.10 3.68 -20.30
CA PHE A 268 -3.79 3.77 -19.64
C PHE A 268 -3.81 4.88 -18.59
N ILE A 269 -3.00 4.71 -17.54
CA ILE A 269 -2.71 5.77 -16.58
C ILE A 269 -1.44 6.50 -17.04
N ILE A 270 -1.58 7.77 -17.37
CA ILE A 270 -0.49 8.64 -17.81
C ILE A 270 -0.42 9.89 -16.94
N ASN A 271 0.57 10.75 -17.20
CA ASN A 271 0.61 12.08 -16.58
C ASN A 271 -0.54 12.96 -17.08
N GLY A 272 -1.27 13.56 -16.14
CA GLY A 272 -2.36 14.49 -16.44
C GLY A 272 -1.87 15.87 -16.91
N SER A 273 -2.79 16.83 -16.95
CA SER A 273 -2.49 18.22 -17.38
C SER A 273 -1.53 18.95 -16.44
N THR A 274 -1.39 18.52 -15.20
CA THR A 274 -0.40 19.01 -14.23
C THR A 274 0.73 17.98 -14.14
N ALA A 275 1.98 18.45 -14.13
CA ALA A 275 3.14 17.59 -13.99
C ALA A 275 3.06 16.72 -12.74
N CYS A 276 3.50 15.47 -12.85
CA CYS A 276 3.49 14.48 -11.79
C CYS A 276 2.08 14.27 -11.16
N THR A 277 1.07 14.06 -12.01
CA THR A 277 -0.30 13.78 -11.57
C THR A 277 -0.86 12.62 -12.38
N ALA A 278 -1.17 11.50 -11.70
CA ALA A 278 -1.77 10.33 -12.35
C ALA A 278 -3.18 10.65 -12.86
N SER A 279 -3.44 10.26 -14.10
CA SER A 279 -4.71 10.49 -14.78
C SER A 279 -5.02 9.36 -15.78
N TRP A 280 -6.26 8.89 -15.84
CA TRP A 280 -6.74 8.08 -16.95
C TRP A 280 -6.69 8.89 -18.24
N PHE A 281 -5.89 8.44 -19.19
CA PHE A 281 -5.62 9.07 -20.52
C PHE A 281 -5.57 10.61 -20.50
N GLY A 282 -5.06 11.19 -19.42
CA GLY A 282 -4.92 12.65 -19.24
C GLY A 282 -6.22 13.38 -18.89
N ALA A 283 -7.37 12.68 -18.78
CA ALA A 283 -8.70 13.28 -18.63
C ALA A 283 -9.30 13.14 -17.23
N TYR A 284 -9.15 12.01 -16.55
CA TYR A 284 -9.83 11.74 -15.28
C TYR A 284 -8.86 11.43 -14.15
N ASP A 285 -9.09 12.05 -12.99
CA ASP A 285 -8.32 11.76 -11.78
C ASP A 285 -8.79 10.42 -11.17
N PRO A 286 -7.91 9.43 -11.00
CA PRO A 286 -8.24 8.15 -10.36
C PRO A 286 -8.88 8.28 -8.98
N ALA A 287 -8.51 9.32 -8.20
CA ALA A 287 -9.08 9.56 -6.87
C ALA A 287 -10.59 9.86 -6.89
N THR A 288 -11.16 10.22 -8.05
CA THR A 288 -12.62 10.41 -8.20
C THR A 288 -13.39 9.10 -8.26
N GLY A 289 -12.68 7.96 -8.39
CA GLY A 289 -13.31 6.66 -8.60
C GLY A 289 -13.93 6.52 -10.00
N TRP A 290 -13.34 7.17 -11.01
CA TRP A 290 -13.79 7.03 -12.40
C TRP A 290 -13.83 5.55 -12.79
N ASP A 291 -14.94 5.13 -13.38
CA ASP A 291 -15.26 3.76 -13.83
C ASP A 291 -15.19 2.65 -12.74
N LYS A 292 -15.12 3.04 -11.48
CA LYS A 292 -15.00 2.09 -10.35
C LYS A 292 -16.13 1.08 -10.28
N ALA A 293 -17.34 1.43 -10.74
CA ALA A 293 -18.48 0.53 -10.74
C ALA A 293 -18.27 -0.70 -11.64
N ASP A 294 -17.69 -0.51 -12.83
CA ASP A 294 -17.34 -1.62 -13.73
C ASP A 294 -16.22 -2.47 -13.14
N PHE A 295 -15.20 -1.84 -12.53
CA PHE A 295 -14.10 -2.54 -11.86
C PHE A 295 -14.59 -3.41 -10.68
N ASP A 296 -15.47 -2.87 -9.85
CA ASP A 296 -16.07 -3.61 -8.74
C ASP A 296 -16.96 -4.77 -9.25
N ALA A 297 -17.65 -4.58 -10.38
CA ALA A 297 -18.48 -5.62 -10.98
C ALA A 297 -17.65 -6.79 -11.53
N ILE A 298 -16.49 -6.53 -12.13
CA ILE A 298 -15.54 -7.58 -12.55
C ILE A 298 -15.08 -8.40 -11.35
N ARG A 299 -14.67 -7.75 -10.25
CA ARG A 299 -14.25 -8.44 -9.03
C ARG A 299 -15.37 -9.23 -8.37
N ALA A 300 -16.58 -8.69 -8.35
CA ALA A 300 -17.76 -9.38 -7.83
C ALA A 300 -18.09 -10.65 -8.64
N ALA A 301 -17.73 -10.68 -9.91
CA ALA A 301 -17.84 -11.85 -10.79
C ALA A 301 -16.68 -12.86 -10.64
N GLY A 302 -15.70 -12.58 -9.76
CA GLY A 302 -14.55 -13.45 -9.49
C GLY A 302 -13.37 -13.27 -10.45
N GLY A 303 -13.32 -12.14 -11.16
CA GLY A 303 -12.18 -11.68 -11.95
C GLY A 303 -11.39 -10.57 -11.26
N ASP A 304 -10.45 -9.95 -11.97
CA ASP A 304 -9.70 -8.80 -11.49
C ASP A 304 -9.35 -7.83 -12.65
N ILE A 305 -8.86 -6.66 -12.27
CA ILE A 305 -8.40 -5.63 -13.18
C ILE A 305 -6.94 -5.28 -12.88
N GLN A 306 -6.21 -4.93 -13.92
CA GLN A 306 -4.80 -4.55 -13.89
C GLN A 306 -4.64 -3.21 -14.61
N PRO A 307 -4.83 -2.04 -13.90
CA PRO A 307 -4.53 -0.75 -14.52
C PRO A 307 -3.09 -0.67 -14.99
N SER A 308 -2.89 -0.22 -16.22
CA SER A 308 -1.59 -0.11 -16.88
C SER A 308 -1.13 1.34 -16.89
N PHE A 309 0.10 1.57 -16.44
CA PHE A 309 0.76 2.87 -16.42
C PHE A 309 1.67 2.99 -17.62
N GLY A 310 1.51 4.04 -18.42
CA GLY A 310 2.31 4.29 -19.61
C GLY A 310 1.52 4.17 -20.91
N GLY A 311 1.95 3.27 -21.80
CA GLY A 311 1.43 3.12 -23.17
C GLY A 311 2.11 4.05 -24.16
N GLU A 312 1.81 3.87 -25.45
CA GLU A 312 2.43 4.63 -26.55
C GLU A 312 2.18 6.13 -26.47
N ASN A 313 0.96 6.51 -26.05
CA ASN A 313 0.50 7.89 -26.11
C ASN A 313 0.54 8.57 -24.73
N GLY A 314 1.02 9.82 -24.71
CA GLY A 314 1.11 10.63 -23.50
C GLY A 314 2.50 10.62 -22.88
N THR A 315 2.60 11.14 -21.66
CA THR A 315 3.87 11.16 -20.91
C THR A 315 3.74 10.20 -19.73
N GLU A 316 4.68 9.30 -19.61
CA GLU A 316 4.73 8.35 -18.50
C GLU A 316 5.05 9.09 -17.18
N LEU A 317 4.42 8.66 -16.08
CA LEU A 317 4.52 9.35 -14.79
C LEU A 317 5.97 9.46 -14.27
N ALA A 318 6.79 8.42 -14.45
CA ALA A 318 8.18 8.46 -13.99
C ALA A 318 9.06 9.44 -14.78
N GLN A 319 8.67 9.80 -16.00
CA GLN A 319 9.33 10.87 -16.76
C GLN A 319 8.90 12.26 -16.27
N SER A 320 7.63 12.40 -15.88
CA SER A 320 7.06 13.67 -15.41
C SER A 320 7.38 13.98 -13.95
N CYS A 321 7.37 12.99 -13.07
CA CYS A 321 7.77 13.13 -11.67
C CYS A 321 9.29 13.19 -11.55
N THR A 322 9.82 14.14 -10.79
CA THR A 322 11.28 14.36 -10.68
C THR A 322 11.95 13.65 -9.50
N ASP A 323 11.14 13.12 -8.55
CA ASP A 323 11.63 12.43 -7.35
C ASP A 323 10.79 11.20 -7.02
N VAL A 324 11.40 10.27 -6.27
CA VAL A 324 10.77 9.01 -5.87
C VAL A 324 9.54 9.20 -4.96
N PRO A 325 9.56 10.07 -3.93
CA PRO A 325 8.39 10.25 -3.06
C PRO A 325 7.14 10.74 -3.82
N SER A 326 7.30 11.72 -4.70
CA SER A 326 6.19 12.26 -5.51
C SER A 326 5.61 11.18 -6.43
N LEU A 327 6.47 10.42 -7.12
CA LEU A 327 6.06 9.33 -7.99
C LEU A 327 5.35 8.20 -7.19
N THR A 328 5.92 7.82 -6.05
CA THR A 328 5.32 6.83 -5.14
C THR A 328 3.92 7.24 -4.73
N ALA A 329 3.71 8.51 -4.39
CA ALA A 329 2.40 9.04 -4.01
C ALA A 329 1.38 8.92 -5.16
N GLN A 330 1.79 9.09 -6.42
CA GLN A 330 0.89 8.93 -7.57
C GLN A 330 0.51 7.47 -7.80
N TYR A 331 1.47 6.55 -7.75
CA TYR A 331 1.18 5.12 -7.86
C TYR A 331 0.29 4.63 -6.70
N GLN A 332 0.63 5.02 -5.46
CA GLN A 332 -0.16 4.70 -4.27
C GLN A 332 -1.60 5.23 -4.36
N LYS A 333 -1.79 6.46 -4.90
CA LYS A 333 -3.10 7.07 -5.13
C LYS A 333 -3.99 6.18 -6.00
N VAL A 334 -3.46 5.64 -7.10
CA VAL A 334 -4.22 4.75 -8.01
C VAL A 334 -4.52 3.42 -7.30
N VAL A 335 -3.53 2.82 -6.66
CA VAL A 335 -3.68 1.56 -5.93
C VAL A 335 -4.75 1.67 -4.84
N ASP A 336 -4.74 2.75 -4.06
CA ASP A 336 -5.71 2.95 -2.97
C ASP A 336 -7.11 3.31 -3.50
N ALA A 337 -7.22 4.11 -4.57
CA ALA A 337 -8.50 4.51 -5.15
C ALA A 337 -9.35 3.31 -5.58
N TYR A 338 -8.72 2.31 -6.16
CA TYR A 338 -9.40 1.12 -6.68
C TYR A 338 -9.16 -0.13 -5.84
N GLY A 339 -8.36 -0.05 -4.77
CA GLY A 339 -8.05 -1.20 -3.94
C GLY A 339 -7.35 -2.32 -4.72
N LEU A 340 -6.33 -1.98 -5.51
CA LEU A 340 -5.70 -2.89 -6.47
C LEU A 340 -4.81 -3.93 -5.82
N ASP A 341 -4.87 -5.16 -6.34
CA ASP A 341 -3.95 -6.24 -6.04
C ASP A 341 -2.99 -6.52 -7.21
N ARG A 342 -3.24 -5.89 -8.38
CA ARG A 342 -2.40 -5.96 -9.58
C ARG A 342 -2.26 -4.59 -10.23
N ILE A 343 -1.09 -4.30 -10.77
CA ILE A 343 -0.79 -3.14 -11.64
C ILE A 343 0.18 -3.56 -12.73
N ASP A 344 0.09 -2.90 -13.87
CA ASP A 344 0.99 -3.07 -14.99
C ASP A 344 1.73 -1.76 -15.29
N PHE A 345 2.94 -1.88 -15.83
CA PHE A 345 3.74 -0.78 -16.34
C PHE A 345 4.09 -1.06 -17.80
N ASP A 346 3.38 -0.40 -18.69
CA ASP A 346 3.61 -0.45 -20.12
C ASP A 346 4.60 0.64 -20.52
N ILE A 347 5.86 0.24 -20.66
CA ILE A 347 6.99 1.15 -20.80
C ILE A 347 7.45 1.13 -22.24
N GLU A 348 7.17 2.20 -22.98
CA GLU A 348 7.40 2.27 -24.41
C GLU A 348 8.24 3.47 -24.85
N GLY A 349 8.64 3.46 -26.10
CA GLY A 349 9.31 4.57 -26.76
C GLY A 349 10.51 5.11 -25.98
N ALA A 350 10.54 6.42 -25.77
CA ALA A 350 11.65 7.08 -25.06
C ALA A 350 11.73 6.72 -23.57
N ALA A 351 10.65 6.25 -22.95
CA ALA A 351 10.63 5.91 -21.53
C ALA A 351 11.44 4.65 -21.20
N VAL A 352 11.66 3.76 -22.16
CA VAL A 352 12.49 2.56 -21.97
C VAL A 352 13.98 2.95 -21.86
N ALA A 353 14.43 3.92 -22.65
CA ALA A 353 15.83 4.37 -22.71
C ALA A 353 16.17 5.47 -21.69
N ASP A 354 15.17 6.07 -21.03
CA ASP A 354 15.37 7.04 -19.96
C ASP A 354 15.70 6.33 -18.64
N HIS A 355 16.95 5.92 -18.48
CA HIS A 355 17.42 5.18 -17.31
C HIS A 355 17.12 5.89 -15.98
N ALA A 356 17.13 7.23 -15.97
CA ALA A 356 16.80 8.00 -14.76
C ALA A 356 15.32 7.83 -14.36
N SER A 357 14.40 7.79 -15.31
CA SER A 357 12.99 7.51 -15.04
C SER A 357 12.77 6.03 -14.71
N VAL A 358 13.52 5.12 -15.34
CA VAL A 358 13.49 3.68 -15.04
C VAL A 358 13.86 3.40 -13.59
N ASP A 359 14.97 3.97 -13.10
CA ASP A 359 15.41 3.77 -11.70
C ASP A 359 14.43 4.40 -10.71
N ARG A 360 13.91 5.58 -11.03
CA ARG A 360 12.90 6.26 -10.23
C ARG A 360 11.61 5.44 -10.15
N ARG A 361 11.16 4.87 -11.26
CA ARG A 361 9.99 3.97 -11.33
C ARG A 361 10.20 2.74 -10.46
N SER A 362 11.33 2.06 -10.61
CA SER A 362 11.67 0.88 -9.83
C SER A 362 11.67 1.14 -8.33
N ALA A 363 12.30 2.24 -7.89
CA ALA A 363 12.30 2.64 -6.48
C ALA A 363 10.89 2.97 -5.96
N ALA A 364 10.07 3.66 -6.76
CA ALA A 364 8.70 4.01 -6.38
C ALA A 364 7.80 2.76 -6.30
N ILE A 365 7.91 1.83 -7.24
CA ILE A 365 7.18 0.55 -7.22
C ILE A 365 7.52 -0.24 -5.95
N ALA A 366 8.81 -0.38 -5.63
CA ALA A 366 9.25 -1.09 -4.43
C ALA A 366 8.68 -0.45 -3.16
N ALA A 367 8.62 0.89 -3.09
CA ALA A 367 8.03 1.62 -1.97
C ALA A 367 6.51 1.37 -1.86
N VAL A 368 5.77 1.36 -2.97
CA VAL A 368 4.32 1.03 -2.97
C VAL A 368 4.10 -0.40 -2.55
N GLN A 369 4.87 -1.37 -3.07
CA GLN A 369 4.77 -2.78 -2.65
C GLN A 369 5.04 -2.95 -1.16
N ALA A 370 6.04 -2.25 -0.61
CA ALA A 370 6.32 -2.26 0.83
C ALA A 370 5.16 -1.68 1.65
N ALA A 371 4.55 -0.58 1.18
CA ALA A 371 3.40 0.03 1.83
C ALA A 371 2.15 -0.89 1.80
N GLN A 372 1.92 -1.61 0.71
CA GLN A 372 0.84 -2.58 0.62
C GLN A 372 1.11 -3.83 1.49
N ALA A 373 2.34 -4.32 1.51
CA ALA A 373 2.75 -5.43 2.38
C ALA A 373 2.55 -5.10 3.87
N ALA A 374 2.82 -3.86 4.29
CA ALA A 374 2.54 -3.40 5.65
C ALA A 374 1.03 -3.40 6.00
N LYS A 375 0.15 -3.36 4.98
CA LYS A 375 -1.31 -3.52 5.12
C LYS A 375 -1.76 -4.98 4.97
N GLY A 376 -0.83 -5.95 4.83
CA GLY A 376 -1.13 -7.37 4.60
C GLY A 376 -1.58 -7.69 3.18
N ARG A 377 -1.28 -6.84 2.21
CA ARG A 377 -1.64 -7.01 0.79
C ARG A 377 -0.40 -7.30 -0.05
N ASP A 378 -0.54 -8.16 -1.05
CA ASP A 378 0.52 -8.53 -1.98
C ASP A 378 0.22 -7.94 -3.37
N LEU A 379 0.81 -6.77 -3.65
CA LEU A 379 0.64 -6.07 -4.91
C LEU A 379 1.50 -6.73 -6.01
N LYS A 380 0.84 -7.38 -6.96
CA LYS A 380 1.46 -7.94 -8.16
C LYS A 380 1.84 -6.83 -9.14
N VAL A 381 3.02 -6.93 -9.72
CA VAL A 381 3.54 -5.97 -10.69
C VAL A 381 3.92 -6.69 -11.97
N THR A 382 3.30 -6.31 -13.07
CA THR A 382 3.69 -6.68 -14.43
C THR A 382 4.53 -5.55 -15.03
N LEU A 383 5.56 -5.92 -15.78
CA LEU A 383 6.35 -5.00 -16.62
C LEU A 383 6.11 -5.37 -18.08
N THR A 384 5.38 -4.52 -18.80
CA THR A 384 5.10 -4.70 -20.24
C THR A 384 6.11 -3.87 -21.04
N LEU A 385 6.81 -4.54 -21.95
CA LEU A 385 8.00 -4.01 -22.62
C LEU A 385 8.02 -4.40 -24.09
N PRO A 386 8.53 -3.51 -24.99
CA PRO A 386 8.83 -3.85 -26.36
C PRO A 386 9.83 -5.02 -26.44
N VAL A 387 9.54 -5.98 -27.30
CA VAL A 387 10.38 -7.18 -27.43
C VAL A 387 10.58 -7.51 -28.91
N LEU A 388 11.72 -8.08 -29.21
CA LEU A 388 12.02 -8.70 -30.51
C LEU A 388 11.96 -10.23 -30.39
N PRO A 389 11.93 -10.99 -31.48
CA PRO A 389 12.11 -12.43 -31.41
C PRO A 389 13.38 -12.85 -30.64
N THR A 390 14.41 -12.01 -30.65
CA THR A 390 15.67 -12.20 -29.90
C THR A 390 15.61 -11.76 -28.44
N GLY A 391 14.47 -11.25 -27.95
CA GLY A 391 14.24 -10.79 -26.58
C GLY A 391 14.18 -9.27 -26.45
N LEU A 392 14.23 -8.79 -25.22
CA LEU A 392 14.27 -7.37 -24.88
C LEU A 392 15.55 -6.72 -25.44
N THR A 393 15.43 -5.47 -25.83
CA THR A 393 16.60 -4.62 -26.16
C THR A 393 17.50 -4.43 -24.93
N ALA A 394 18.65 -3.80 -25.10
CA ALA A 394 19.54 -3.48 -23.97
C ALA A 394 18.84 -2.60 -22.92
N ASP A 395 18.05 -1.61 -23.36
CA ASP A 395 17.29 -0.73 -22.46
C ASP A 395 16.13 -1.47 -21.77
N GLY A 396 15.43 -2.34 -22.50
CA GLY A 396 14.40 -3.22 -21.89
C GLY A 396 14.99 -4.17 -20.84
N LEU A 397 16.19 -4.74 -21.10
CA LEU A 397 16.90 -5.54 -20.11
C LEU A 397 17.33 -4.68 -18.90
N TYR A 398 17.71 -3.41 -19.11
CA TYR A 398 18.01 -2.48 -18.02
C TYR A 398 16.80 -2.26 -17.10
N VAL A 399 15.57 -2.19 -17.63
CA VAL A 399 14.35 -2.11 -16.81
C VAL A 399 14.27 -3.29 -15.83
N LEU A 400 14.53 -4.52 -16.28
CA LEU A 400 14.54 -5.69 -15.43
C LEU A 400 15.64 -5.62 -14.35
N GLN A 401 16.85 -5.22 -14.75
CA GLN A 401 17.99 -5.07 -13.84
C GLN A 401 17.72 -4.01 -12.78
N SER A 402 17.15 -2.88 -13.15
CA SER A 402 16.74 -1.82 -12.23
C SER A 402 15.67 -2.31 -11.25
N ALA A 403 14.61 -2.96 -11.75
CA ALA A 403 13.56 -3.54 -10.90
C ALA A 403 14.13 -4.52 -9.88
N HIS A 404 15.01 -5.42 -10.32
CA HIS A 404 15.68 -6.39 -9.44
C HIS A 404 16.56 -5.69 -8.40
N SER A 405 17.37 -4.70 -8.78
CA SER A 405 18.29 -3.99 -7.88
C SER A 405 17.57 -3.17 -6.81
N HIS A 406 16.37 -2.67 -7.11
CA HIS A 406 15.51 -1.93 -6.17
C HIS A 406 14.59 -2.85 -5.34
N GLY A 407 14.64 -4.17 -5.56
CA GLY A 407 13.86 -5.13 -4.80
C GLY A 407 12.39 -5.20 -5.19
N VAL A 408 12.03 -4.79 -6.42
CA VAL A 408 10.68 -4.95 -6.96
C VAL A 408 10.35 -6.43 -7.08
N LYS A 409 9.21 -6.84 -6.53
CA LYS A 409 8.65 -8.18 -6.72
C LYS A 409 7.88 -8.21 -8.03
N VAL A 410 8.58 -8.55 -9.12
CA VAL A 410 8.00 -8.65 -10.46
C VAL A 410 7.21 -9.95 -10.57
N ALA A 411 5.90 -9.84 -10.87
CA ALA A 411 5.02 -10.98 -11.09
C ALA A 411 5.09 -11.49 -12.53
N ALA A 412 5.17 -10.57 -13.52
CA ALA A 412 5.34 -10.92 -14.92
C ALA A 412 6.22 -9.89 -15.65
N VAL A 413 6.98 -10.38 -16.62
CA VAL A 413 7.63 -9.59 -17.68
C VAL A 413 6.87 -9.92 -18.95
N ASN A 414 6.02 -9.01 -19.38
CA ASN A 414 5.10 -9.17 -20.49
C ASN A 414 5.71 -8.57 -21.76
N GLY A 415 6.04 -9.40 -22.72
CA GLY A 415 6.62 -8.96 -23.99
C GLY A 415 5.56 -8.55 -25.00
N MET A 416 5.64 -7.32 -25.52
CA MET A 416 4.82 -6.84 -26.65
C MET A 416 5.31 -7.48 -27.94
N ALA A 417 4.74 -8.66 -28.28
CA ALA A 417 5.13 -9.48 -29.41
C ALA A 417 4.40 -9.05 -30.69
N MET A 418 4.70 -7.85 -31.15
CA MET A 418 4.11 -7.14 -32.29
C MET A 418 5.12 -6.18 -32.91
N ASP A 419 4.84 -5.71 -34.12
CA ASP A 419 5.56 -4.65 -34.83
C ASP A 419 7.10 -4.86 -34.83
N PHE A 420 7.52 -6.08 -35.13
CA PHE A 420 8.92 -6.49 -35.08
C PHE A 420 9.76 -5.87 -36.19
N GLY A 421 9.14 -5.62 -37.36
CA GLY A 421 9.77 -5.16 -38.58
C GLY A 421 10.60 -6.23 -39.33
N ASP A 422 10.75 -6.06 -40.62
CA ASP A 422 11.39 -7.00 -41.58
C ASP A 422 12.80 -7.45 -41.21
N SER A 423 13.56 -6.59 -40.52
CA SER A 423 14.94 -6.90 -40.15
C SER A 423 15.06 -7.96 -39.05
N THR A 424 14.04 -8.11 -38.22
CA THR A 424 14.01 -9.01 -37.06
C THR A 424 13.01 -10.14 -37.19
N ALA A 425 11.95 -9.93 -37.97
CA ALA A 425 10.92 -10.94 -38.29
C ALA A 425 10.73 -11.05 -39.82
N PRO A 426 11.72 -11.57 -40.56
CA PRO A 426 11.63 -11.65 -42.02
C PRO A 426 10.54 -12.60 -42.50
N ASN A 427 9.73 -12.13 -43.49
CA ASN A 427 8.57 -12.86 -44.02
C ASN A 427 7.57 -13.29 -42.92
N PRO A 428 6.92 -12.37 -42.23
CA PRO A 428 6.12 -12.63 -41.03
C PRO A 428 4.81 -13.35 -41.31
N SER A 429 4.36 -13.39 -42.55
CA SER A 429 3.06 -13.99 -42.94
C SER A 429 2.94 -15.45 -42.42
N GLY A 430 1.96 -15.67 -41.57
CA GLY A 430 1.67 -16.97 -40.93
C GLY A 430 2.74 -17.44 -39.93
N LYS A 431 3.59 -16.54 -39.45
CA LYS A 431 4.67 -16.85 -38.49
C LYS A 431 4.64 -15.99 -37.22
N MET A 432 3.69 -15.06 -37.11
CA MET A 432 3.65 -14.17 -35.96
C MET A 432 3.52 -14.93 -34.64
N GLY A 433 2.76 -16.03 -34.60
CA GLY A 433 2.72 -16.93 -33.44
C GLY A 433 4.07 -17.57 -33.09
N ALA A 434 4.84 -17.96 -34.10
CA ALA A 434 6.19 -18.52 -33.89
C ALA A 434 7.16 -17.45 -33.38
N TYR A 435 7.10 -16.20 -33.88
CA TYR A 435 7.91 -15.08 -33.41
C TYR A 435 7.54 -14.67 -31.99
N ALA A 436 6.25 -14.64 -31.65
CA ALA A 436 5.79 -14.40 -30.27
C ALA A 436 6.31 -15.47 -29.28
N ILE A 437 6.31 -16.74 -29.69
CA ILE A 437 6.90 -17.83 -28.89
C ILE A 437 8.42 -17.66 -28.75
N GLN A 438 9.11 -17.31 -29.82
CA GLN A 438 10.55 -17.05 -29.78
C GLN A 438 10.90 -15.88 -28.85
N SER A 439 10.09 -14.81 -28.88
CA SER A 439 10.21 -13.68 -27.94
C SER A 439 10.06 -14.15 -26.50
N ALA A 440 9.04 -14.94 -26.20
CA ALA A 440 8.81 -15.50 -24.87
C ALA A 440 10.00 -16.33 -24.35
N GLN A 441 10.59 -17.17 -25.23
CA GLN A 441 11.76 -17.97 -24.92
C GLN A 441 12.99 -17.10 -24.61
N SER A 442 13.17 -16.04 -25.37
CA SER A 442 14.28 -15.08 -25.22
C SER A 442 14.10 -14.26 -23.93
N VAL A 443 12.90 -13.75 -23.65
CA VAL A 443 12.57 -13.03 -22.41
C VAL A 443 12.80 -13.93 -21.19
N ARG A 444 12.36 -15.19 -21.24
CA ARG A 444 12.65 -16.14 -20.15
C ARG A 444 14.14 -16.30 -19.88
N ALA A 445 14.96 -16.37 -20.94
CA ALA A 445 16.41 -16.46 -20.78
C ALA A 445 17.01 -15.19 -20.14
N GLN A 446 16.49 -14.02 -20.50
CA GLN A 446 16.89 -12.75 -19.90
C GLN A 446 16.44 -12.63 -18.44
N ILE A 447 15.21 -13.07 -18.08
CA ILE A 447 14.76 -13.19 -16.70
C ILE A 447 15.73 -14.07 -15.90
N ALA A 448 16.11 -15.24 -16.41
CA ALA A 448 17.06 -16.14 -15.75
C ALA A 448 18.46 -15.53 -15.55
N SER A 449 18.86 -14.58 -16.41
CA SER A 449 20.14 -13.86 -16.28
C SER A 449 20.11 -12.78 -15.19
N VAL A 450 18.95 -12.19 -14.93
CA VAL A 450 18.77 -11.15 -13.91
C VAL A 450 18.47 -11.78 -12.54
N TRP A 451 17.49 -12.68 -12.46
CA TRP A 451 17.15 -13.41 -11.24
C TRP A 451 17.89 -14.74 -11.21
N THR A 452 19.16 -14.69 -10.88
CA THR A 452 19.99 -15.89 -10.81
C THR A 452 19.54 -16.82 -9.68
N GLY A 453 19.51 -18.13 -9.95
CA GLY A 453 19.08 -19.12 -8.96
C GLY A 453 17.62 -19.58 -9.11
N LEU A 454 16.83 -18.97 -10.02
CA LEU A 454 15.51 -19.46 -10.37
C LEU A 454 15.60 -20.75 -11.20
N SER A 455 14.68 -21.68 -10.94
CA SER A 455 14.48 -22.85 -11.81
C SER A 455 13.84 -22.42 -13.15
N THR A 456 13.89 -23.34 -14.14
CA THR A 456 13.23 -23.14 -15.43
C THR A 456 11.73 -22.88 -15.27
N ALA A 457 11.05 -23.63 -14.40
CA ALA A 457 9.62 -23.44 -14.13
C ALA A 457 9.32 -22.06 -13.51
N GLN A 458 10.16 -21.60 -12.57
CA GLN A 458 10.01 -20.28 -11.97
C GLN A 458 10.22 -19.16 -12.97
N THR A 459 11.19 -19.28 -13.87
CA THR A 459 11.40 -18.26 -14.92
C THR A 459 10.28 -18.23 -15.93
N TRP A 460 9.66 -19.37 -16.28
CA TRP A 460 8.45 -19.41 -17.11
C TRP A 460 7.25 -18.74 -16.42
N ALA A 461 7.07 -18.98 -15.13
CA ALA A 461 6.03 -18.36 -14.32
C ALA A 461 6.20 -16.84 -14.12
N MET A 462 7.23 -16.23 -14.72
CA MET A 462 7.42 -14.79 -14.81
C MET A 462 7.28 -14.25 -16.24
N VAL A 463 7.01 -15.07 -17.24
CA VAL A 463 6.86 -14.63 -18.63
C VAL A 463 5.41 -14.32 -18.93
N GLY A 464 5.15 -13.14 -19.49
CA GLY A 464 3.92 -12.78 -20.16
C GLY A 464 4.16 -12.51 -21.64
N VAL A 465 3.10 -12.59 -22.46
CA VAL A 465 3.15 -12.29 -23.90
C VAL A 465 1.89 -11.57 -24.33
N THR A 466 2.07 -10.46 -25.07
CA THR A 466 1.01 -9.62 -25.62
C THR A 466 1.22 -9.40 -27.11
N PRO A 467 0.63 -10.20 -28.00
CA PRO A 467 0.58 -9.88 -29.43
C PRO A 467 -0.46 -8.79 -29.74
N MET A 468 -0.33 -8.13 -30.89
CA MET A 468 -1.37 -7.34 -31.50
C MET A 468 -2.20 -8.25 -32.44
N ILE A 469 -3.49 -8.42 -32.15
CA ILE A 469 -4.36 -9.33 -32.89
C ILE A 469 -4.75 -8.75 -34.27
N GLY A 470 -4.75 -9.61 -35.28
CA GLY A 470 -5.02 -9.21 -36.66
C GLY A 470 -3.84 -8.51 -37.30
N GLN A 471 -4.13 -7.54 -38.16
CA GLN A 471 -3.13 -6.69 -38.80
C GLN A 471 -2.44 -5.83 -37.75
N ASN A 472 -1.11 -5.81 -37.73
CA ASN A 472 -0.26 -4.94 -36.92
C ASN A 472 0.00 -3.61 -37.62
N ASP A 473 0.69 -2.68 -36.97
CA ASP A 473 1.05 -1.39 -37.59
C ASP A 473 2.10 -1.60 -38.69
N GLU A 474 2.96 -2.62 -38.54
CA GLU A 474 3.79 -3.12 -39.65
C GLU A 474 2.91 -3.91 -40.63
N SER A 475 2.82 -3.45 -41.88
CA SER A 475 1.79 -3.83 -42.85
C SER A 475 1.83 -5.28 -43.35
N ASP A 476 2.92 -6.00 -43.15
CA ASP A 476 3.08 -7.41 -43.51
C ASP A 476 3.00 -8.36 -42.29
N GLU A 477 2.86 -7.81 -41.09
CA GLU A 477 2.67 -8.55 -39.85
C GLU A 477 1.18 -8.74 -39.54
N VAL A 478 0.73 -9.99 -39.61
CA VAL A 478 -0.67 -10.35 -39.30
C VAL A 478 -0.67 -11.49 -38.29
N PHE A 479 -1.13 -11.20 -37.08
CA PHE A 479 -1.33 -12.22 -36.03
C PHE A 479 -2.74 -12.82 -36.17
N GLY A 480 -2.82 -13.99 -36.80
CA GLY A 480 -4.07 -14.68 -37.10
C GLY A 480 -4.57 -15.61 -35.99
N LEU A 481 -5.76 -16.18 -36.19
CA LEU A 481 -6.35 -17.14 -35.24
C LEU A 481 -5.50 -18.38 -35.03
N SER A 482 -4.78 -18.84 -36.06
CA SER A 482 -3.84 -19.96 -35.95
C SER A 482 -2.62 -19.64 -35.09
N ASP A 483 -2.13 -18.39 -35.17
CA ASP A 483 -1.03 -17.88 -34.34
C ASP A 483 -1.47 -17.80 -32.87
N ALA A 484 -2.70 -17.36 -32.63
CA ALA A 484 -3.30 -17.33 -31.29
C ALA A 484 -3.39 -18.74 -30.69
N GLN A 485 -3.89 -19.71 -31.42
CA GLN A 485 -3.97 -21.10 -30.94
C GLN A 485 -2.59 -21.68 -30.62
N GLN A 486 -1.61 -21.42 -31.49
CA GLN A 486 -0.23 -21.85 -31.26
C GLN A 486 0.37 -21.24 -29.99
N LEU A 487 0.18 -19.91 -29.78
CA LEU A 487 0.67 -19.21 -28.62
C LEU A 487 0.01 -19.68 -27.32
N ILE A 488 -1.33 -19.84 -27.32
CA ILE A 488 -2.08 -20.34 -26.15
C ILE A 488 -1.58 -21.74 -25.76
N THR A 489 -1.44 -22.64 -26.74
CA THR A 489 -0.93 -24.01 -26.51
C THR A 489 0.46 -23.97 -25.88
N PHE A 490 1.35 -23.12 -26.40
CA PHE A 490 2.69 -22.94 -25.85
C PHE A 490 2.66 -22.36 -24.42
N ALA A 491 1.80 -21.37 -24.18
CA ALA A 491 1.65 -20.72 -22.89
C ALA A 491 1.16 -21.69 -21.80
N ASP A 492 0.16 -22.52 -22.11
CA ASP A 492 -0.33 -23.56 -21.20
C ASP A 492 0.75 -24.62 -20.90
N GLN A 493 1.49 -25.07 -21.94
CA GLN A 493 2.55 -26.08 -21.76
C GLN A 493 3.73 -25.62 -20.90
N ASN A 494 3.99 -24.30 -20.86
CA ASN A 494 5.10 -23.71 -20.13
C ASN A 494 4.65 -22.99 -18.86
N HIS A 495 3.34 -22.93 -18.58
CA HIS A 495 2.76 -22.24 -17.43
C HIS A 495 3.21 -20.78 -17.35
N LEU A 496 2.94 -20.01 -18.41
CA LEU A 496 3.24 -18.59 -18.43
C LEU A 496 2.45 -17.82 -17.37
N ALA A 497 3.03 -16.75 -16.82
CA ALA A 497 2.40 -15.91 -15.82
C ALA A 497 1.18 -15.16 -16.37
N GLU A 498 1.27 -14.71 -17.62
CA GLU A 498 0.26 -13.86 -18.24
C GLU A 498 0.18 -14.10 -19.74
N LEU A 499 -1.04 -14.10 -20.24
CA LEU A 499 -1.31 -14.08 -21.66
C LEU A 499 -2.31 -12.96 -21.95
N ALA A 500 -1.88 -11.97 -22.72
CA ALA A 500 -2.70 -10.85 -23.09
C ALA A 500 -2.66 -10.61 -24.61
N PHE A 501 -3.34 -9.60 -25.09
CA PHE A 501 -3.23 -9.10 -26.47
C PHE A 501 -3.74 -7.66 -26.56
N TRP A 502 -3.25 -6.92 -27.53
CA TRP A 502 -3.75 -5.60 -27.92
C TRP A 502 -4.78 -5.78 -29.06
N ALA A 503 -6.07 -5.48 -28.93
CA ALA A 503 -6.85 -5.18 -27.73
C ALA A 503 -8.26 -5.76 -27.91
N VAL A 504 -8.99 -5.97 -26.80
CA VAL A 504 -10.36 -6.51 -26.83
C VAL A 504 -11.29 -5.62 -27.65
N THR A 505 -11.09 -4.31 -27.63
CA THR A 505 -11.87 -3.30 -28.36
C THR A 505 -11.76 -3.45 -29.89
N ARG A 506 -10.70 -4.09 -30.39
CA ARG A 506 -10.51 -4.36 -31.82
C ARG A 506 -10.79 -5.79 -32.23
N ASP A 507 -11.24 -6.67 -31.32
CA ASP A 507 -11.46 -8.10 -31.58
C ASP A 507 -12.76 -8.35 -32.39
N GLN A 508 -12.77 -7.86 -33.62
CA GLN A 508 -13.83 -8.03 -34.61
C GLN A 508 -13.30 -7.81 -36.03
N ALA A 509 -14.00 -8.39 -37.02
CA ALA A 509 -13.74 -8.07 -38.41
C ALA A 509 -14.12 -6.62 -38.70
N CYS A 510 -13.38 -5.96 -39.59
CA CYS A 510 -13.69 -4.59 -39.96
C CYS A 510 -15.03 -4.48 -40.71
N ALA A 511 -15.91 -3.63 -40.19
CA ALA A 511 -17.02 -3.09 -40.97
C ALA A 511 -16.52 -2.02 -41.97
N ASN A 512 -17.30 -1.68 -42.98
CA ASN A 512 -16.93 -0.67 -43.96
C ASN A 512 -16.46 0.62 -43.29
N GLY A 513 -15.18 0.97 -43.48
CA GLY A 513 -14.54 2.16 -42.92
C GLY A 513 -13.93 2.01 -41.53
N GLY A 514 -13.82 0.82 -40.96
CA GLY A 514 -13.04 0.54 -39.78
C GLY A 514 -11.54 0.61 -40.07
N GLY A 515 -10.74 0.85 -39.03
CA GLY A 515 -9.26 0.86 -39.08
C GLY A 515 -8.65 0.12 -37.89
N LEU A 516 -7.32 0.00 -37.87
CA LEU A 516 -6.56 -0.82 -36.90
C LEU A 516 -6.91 -0.57 -35.44
N SER A 517 -7.34 0.64 -35.08
CA SER A 517 -7.76 0.95 -33.71
C SER A 517 -9.11 0.32 -33.30
N THR A 518 -9.94 -0.14 -34.26
CA THR A 518 -11.32 -0.57 -34.00
C THR A 518 -11.63 -1.99 -34.49
N CYS A 519 -10.73 -2.60 -35.29
CA CYS A 519 -10.93 -3.92 -35.84
C CYS A 519 -9.60 -4.56 -36.26
N THR A 520 -9.60 -5.87 -36.55
CA THR A 520 -8.39 -6.66 -36.80
C THR A 520 -7.97 -6.72 -38.27
N GLU A 521 -8.78 -6.23 -39.19
CA GLU A 521 -8.58 -6.32 -40.66
C GLU A 521 -8.48 -7.76 -41.19
N ILE A 522 -8.82 -8.76 -40.38
CA ILE A 522 -8.94 -10.16 -40.85
C ILE A 522 -10.39 -10.66 -40.75
N SER A 523 -10.66 -11.76 -41.41
CA SER A 523 -11.98 -12.43 -41.30
C SER A 523 -12.05 -13.20 -39.99
N GLN A 524 -12.96 -12.83 -39.12
CA GLN A 524 -13.26 -13.45 -37.85
C GLN A 524 -14.68 -13.16 -37.36
N SER A 525 -15.14 -13.93 -36.35
CA SER A 525 -16.33 -13.59 -35.59
C SER A 525 -15.99 -12.54 -34.51
N PRO A 526 -16.96 -11.71 -34.05
CA PRO A 526 -16.72 -10.80 -32.93
C PRO A 526 -16.21 -11.56 -31.69
N TYR A 527 -15.20 -11.00 -31.03
CA TYR A 527 -14.57 -11.54 -29.81
C TYR A 527 -13.98 -12.96 -29.96
N GLN A 528 -13.56 -13.33 -31.16
CA GLN A 528 -13.04 -14.67 -31.39
C GLN A 528 -11.69 -14.89 -30.73
N PHE A 529 -10.77 -13.95 -30.77
CA PHE A 529 -9.51 -14.02 -30.02
C PHE A 529 -9.76 -14.03 -28.51
N SER A 530 -10.60 -13.12 -28.01
CA SER A 530 -10.94 -13.05 -26.59
C SER A 530 -11.46 -14.39 -26.05
N THR A 531 -12.37 -15.03 -26.81
CA THR A 531 -12.92 -16.35 -26.43
C THR A 531 -11.84 -17.44 -26.42
N MET A 532 -10.89 -17.39 -27.35
CA MET A 532 -9.76 -18.33 -27.37
C MET A 532 -8.84 -18.12 -26.16
N PHE A 533 -8.48 -16.86 -25.87
CA PHE A 533 -7.60 -16.50 -24.75
C PHE A 533 -8.25 -16.76 -23.39
N ALA A 534 -9.57 -16.65 -23.26
CA ALA A 534 -10.30 -17.01 -22.05
C ALA A 534 -10.14 -18.50 -21.66
N GLY A 535 -9.72 -19.35 -22.60
CA GLY A 535 -9.38 -20.76 -22.36
C GLY A 535 -7.98 -21.01 -21.77
N PHE A 536 -7.14 -19.97 -21.67
CA PHE A 536 -5.80 -20.10 -21.06
C PHE A 536 -5.92 -20.39 -19.56
N THR A 537 -5.19 -21.38 -19.09
CA THR A 537 -5.25 -21.85 -17.69
C THR A 537 -3.93 -21.70 -16.91
N GLY A 538 -2.84 -21.29 -17.59
CA GLY A 538 -1.51 -21.03 -16.99
C GLY A 538 -0.65 -22.25 -16.75
#